data_ebb7da97e517d05f166f4ba15f365586
#
_entry.id   ebb7da97e517d05f166f4ba15f365586
#
_cell.length_a   1.000
_cell.length_b   1.000
_cell.length_c   1.000
_cell.angle_alpha   90.00
_cell.angle_beta   90.00
_cell.angle_gamma   90.00
#
_symmetry.space_group_name_H-M   'P 1'
#
loop_
_entity.id
_entity.type
_entity.pdbx_description
1 polymer ?
#
loop_
_entity_poly.entity_id
_entity_poly.type
_entity_poly.pdbx_seq_one_letter_code
_entity_poly.pdbx_strand_id
1 'polypeptide(L)'
;PFSKILADLAHELNFQVLVATTAADALALASRYLPSAIILDIGLPDHSGLSVIDRLKADPRTRHIPIHVVSGHDYERTALSLGAVGYMLKPVKREQLVEAFRQFETRLTDKPRRVLIVEDDPAQRESLRLLLGSDEVETIGADSAAECLAHLAERTFDCMVLDLTLPDASGFSLLETLSREEHLAFPPVIVYTGRELSPDEEQRLRKYSSSIIIKGAKSPERLLDEVTLFLHQVVTALPPEQQRMLEKARSRNAVLESRRILIVEDDVRNIFALSAVLEPHGAKIEIARNGRESLRILEESLQHDDRLIDLVLMDIMMPEMDGLTAMRAIRERPEWDTLPIIALTAKAMKNDQEQALAAGANDYMAKPLDVDQLLSLVRVWMPR
;
A
#
# COMPACT_ATOMS: atom_id res chain seq x y z
N PRO A 1 -18.67 -19.92 7.03
CA PRO A 1 -18.29 -20.35 5.71
C PRO A 1 -16.78 -20.34 5.49
N PHE A 2 -16.16 -19.33 4.86
CA PHE A 2 -14.72 -19.37 4.52
C PHE A 2 -13.81 -19.30 5.77
N SER A 3 -14.14 -18.45 6.74
CA SER A 3 -13.41 -18.36 8.02
C SER A 3 -13.36 -19.69 8.78
N LYS A 4 -14.43 -20.52 8.71
CA LYS A 4 -14.44 -21.84 9.32
C LYS A 4 -13.47 -22.80 8.62
N ILE A 5 -13.46 -22.80 7.28
CA ILE A 5 -12.52 -23.64 6.50
C ILE A 5 -11.07 -23.27 6.84
N LEU A 6 -10.76 -21.98 6.95
CA LEU A 6 -9.44 -21.49 7.35
C LEU A 6 -9.07 -21.94 8.77
N ALA A 7 -10.00 -21.82 9.73
CA ALA A 7 -9.78 -22.23 11.10
C ALA A 7 -9.54 -23.74 11.22
N ASP A 8 -10.35 -24.55 10.53
CA ASP A 8 -10.19 -26.00 10.52
C ASP A 8 -8.84 -26.41 9.93
N LEU A 9 -8.42 -25.80 8.81
CA LEU A 9 -7.12 -26.06 8.20
C LEU A 9 -5.94 -25.61 9.10
N ALA A 10 -6.05 -24.46 9.74
CA ALA A 10 -5.03 -23.97 10.65
C ALA A 10 -4.85 -24.91 11.86
N HIS A 11 -5.94 -25.42 12.42
CA HIS A 11 -5.89 -26.43 13.49
C HIS A 11 -5.24 -27.74 13.02
N GLU A 12 -5.52 -28.21 11.79
CA GLU A 12 -4.86 -29.38 11.21
C GLU A 12 -3.34 -29.19 11.12
N LEU A 13 -2.90 -27.94 10.90
CA LEU A 13 -1.49 -27.54 10.80
C LEU A 13 -0.91 -27.11 12.17
N ASN A 14 -1.59 -27.39 13.28
CA ASN A 14 -1.20 -27.09 14.66
C ASN A 14 -1.06 -25.59 15.00
N PHE A 15 -1.78 -24.71 14.30
CA PHE A 15 -1.86 -23.31 14.67
C PHE A 15 -2.99 -23.06 15.67
N GLN A 16 -2.75 -22.14 16.62
CA GLN A 16 -3.82 -21.55 17.42
C GLN A 16 -4.52 -20.46 16.62
N VAL A 17 -5.85 -20.41 16.64
CA VAL A 17 -6.64 -19.55 15.77
C VAL A 17 -7.46 -18.55 16.56
N LEU A 18 -7.37 -17.30 16.17
CA LEU A 18 -8.28 -16.23 16.56
C LEU A 18 -9.13 -15.87 15.32
N VAL A 19 -10.45 -15.87 15.46
CA VAL A 19 -11.36 -15.55 14.35
C VAL A 19 -11.99 -14.18 14.59
N ALA A 20 -11.80 -13.26 13.65
CA ALA A 20 -12.51 -12.00 13.56
C ALA A 20 -13.45 -12.03 12.34
N THR A 21 -14.65 -11.49 12.48
CA THR A 21 -15.64 -11.41 11.40
C THR A 21 -15.86 -9.99 10.89
N THR A 22 -15.27 -9.01 11.57
CA THR A 22 -15.29 -7.57 11.22
C THR A 22 -13.89 -6.98 11.25
N ALA A 23 -13.68 -5.87 10.56
CA ALA A 23 -12.41 -5.13 10.60
C ALA A 23 -12.12 -4.58 12.02
N ALA A 24 -13.15 -4.10 12.71
CA ALA A 24 -13.03 -3.62 14.08
C ALA A 24 -12.52 -4.71 15.03
N ASP A 25 -13.10 -5.91 14.97
CA ASP A 25 -12.65 -7.07 15.77
C ASP A 25 -11.23 -7.50 15.37
N ALA A 26 -10.91 -7.51 14.07
CA ALA A 26 -9.58 -7.88 13.59
C ALA A 26 -8.49 -6.97 14.15
N LEU A 27 -8.71 -5.66 14.13
CA LEU A 27 -7.80 -4.66 14.71
C LEU A 27 -7.67 -4.80 16.22
N ALA A 28 -8.80 -4.99 16.94
CA ALA A 28 -8.81 -5.16 18.39
C ALA A 28 -8.06 -6.44 18.82
N LEU A 29 -8.32 -7.58 18.15
CA LEU A 29 -7.67 -8.86 18.44
C LEU A 29 -6.18 -8.81 18.09
N ALA A 30 -5.80 -8.22 16.94
CA ALA A 30 -4.41 -8.09 16.55
C ALA A 30 -3.61 -7.22 17.54
N SER A 31 -4.15 -6.09 17.98
CA SER A 31 -3.50 -5.22 18.97
C SER A 31 -3.41 -5.83 20.36
N ARG A 32 -4.38 -6.67 20.75
CA ARG A 32 -4.45 -7.31 22.06
C ARG A 32 -3.56 -8.55 22.17
N TYR A 33 -3.60 -9.41 21.15
CA TYR A 33 -2.97 -10.73 21.21
C TYR A 33 -1.67 -10.84 20.41
N LEU A 34 -1.36 -9.86 19.55
CA LEU A 34 -0.17 -9.82 18.70
C LEU A 34 0.08 -11.16 18.00
N PRO A 35 -0.85 -11.63 17.14
CA PRO A 35 -0.72 -12.94 16.51
C PRO A 35 0.53 -13.02 15.64
N SER A 36 1.08 -14.23 15.49
CA SER A 36 2.27 -14.48 14.68
C SER A 36 2.06 -14.24 13.18
N ALA A 37 0.81 -14.35 12.70
CA ALA A 37 0.43 -14.09 11.29
C ALA A 37 -1.07 -13.79 11.19
N ILE A 38 -1.48 -13.17 10.08
CA ILE A 38 -2.88 -12.86 9.79
C ILE A 38 -3.22 -13.32 8.37
N ILE A 39 -4.35 -14.02 8.20
CA ILE A 39 -5.00 -14.20 6.90
C ILE A 39 -6.21 -13.27 6.89
N LEU A 40 -6.23 -12.33 5.95
CA LEU A 40 -7.19 -11.24 5.89
C LEU A 40 -8.04 -11.29 4.61
N ASP A 41 -9.35 -11.30 4.78
CA ASP A 41 -10.29 -11.06 3.68
C ASP A 41 -10.44 -9.55 3.45
N ILE A 42 -10.41 -9.09 2.20
CA ILE A 42 -10.66 -7.67 1.89
C ILE A 42 -12.15 -7.33 2.01
N GLY A 43 -13.03 -8.24 1.63
CA GLY A 43 -14.47 -8.06 1.68
C GLY A 43 -15.07 -8.25 3.07
N LEU A 44 -14.70 -7.43 4.04
CA LEU A 44 -15.31 -7.44 5.38
C LEU A 44 -16.64 -6.66 5.40
N PRO A 45 -17.57 -7.02 6.31
CA PRO A 45 -18.92 -6.43 6.29
C PRO A 45 -18.98 -4.98 6.76
N ASP A 46 -18.02 -4.53 7.54
CA ASP A 46 -17.97 -3.20 8.15
C ASP A 46 -17.02 -2.24 7.42
N HIS A 47 -15.85 -2.73 6.96
CA HIS A 47 -14.81 -1.91 6.34
C HIS A 47 -14.00 -2.69 5.30
N SER A 48 -13.30 -1.97 4.42
CA SER A 48 -12.35 -2.59 3.50
C SER A 48 -11.17 -3.21 4.26
N GLY A 49 -10.80 -4.45 3.92
CA GLY A 49 -9.61 -5.09 4.46
C GLY A 49 -8.31 -4.37 4.13
N LEU A 50 -8.26 -3.55 3.06
CA LEU A 50 -7.10 -2.71 2.74
C LEU A 50 -6.84 -1.67 3.85
N SER A 51 -7.90 -1.07 4.41
CA SER A 51 -7.76 -0.16 5.54
C SER A 51 -7.27 -0.87 6.81
N VAL A 52 -7.64 -2.14 6.99
CA VAL A 52 -7.12 -2.96 8.09
C VAL A 52 -5.62 -3.18 7.94
N ILE A 53 -5.14 -3.49 6.73
CA ILE A 53 -3.69 -3.62 6.46
C ILE A 53 -2.97 -2.31 6.80
N ASP A 54 -3.43 -1.17 6.26
CA ASP A 54 -2.82 0.14 6.48
C ASP A 54 -2.72 0.46 7.99
N ARG A 55 -3.81 0.27 8.74
CA ARG A 55 -3.84 0.51 10.19
C ARG A 55 -2.90 -0.42 10.97
N LEU A 56 -2.88 -1.72 10.65
CA LEU A 56 -1.96 -2.67 11.28
C LEU A 56 -0.50 -2.35 10.97
N LYS A 57 -0.22 -1.89 9.75
CA LYS A 57 1.15 -1.53 9.31
C LYS A 57 1.58 -0.15 9.79
N ALA A 58 0.65 0.74 10.12
CA ALA A 58 0.92 2.02 10.76
C ALA A 58 1.24 1.90 12.27
N ASP A 59 0.64 0.93 12.99
CA ASP A 59 0.91 0.72 14.43
C ASP A 59 2.24 -0.03 14.65
N PRO A 60 3.23 0.56 15.35
CA PRO A 60 4.52 -0.06 15.66
C PRO A 60 4.45 -1.45 16.30
N ARG A 61 3.36 -1.73 17.05
CA ARG A 61 3.17 -3.01 17.76
C ARG A 61 2.70 -4.13 16.85
N THR A 62 2.02 -3.82 15.74
CA THR A 62 1.42 -4.81 14.85
C THR A 62 2.03 -4.84 13.45
N ARG A 63 2.81 -3.81 13.06
CA ARG A 63 3.33 -3.69 11.69
C ARG A 63 4.24 -4.86 11.27
N HIS A 64 4.95 -5.49 12.21
CA HIS A 64 5.79 -6.64 11.95
C HIS A 64 4.99 -7.92 11.63
N ILE A 65 3.71 -7.98 11.97
CA ILE A 65 2.88 -9.17 11.76
C ILE A 65 2.69 -9.41 10.26
N PRO A 66 3.11 -10.55 9.69
CA PRO A 66 2.89 -10.86 8.28
C PRO A 66 1.40 -11.05 8.00
N ILE A 67 0.93 -10.42 6.91
CA ILE A 67 -0.48 -10.47 6.49
C ILE A 67 -0.55 -11.10 5.11
N HIS A 68 -1.29 -12.22 5.00
CA HIS A 68 -1.65 -12.82 3.72
C HIS A 68 -3.09 -12.46 3.37
N VAL A 69 -3.29 -11.90 2.19
CA VAL A 69 -4.59 -11.38 1.75
C VAL A 69 -5.35 -12.43 0.95
N VAL A 70 -6.66 -12.48 1.16
CA VAL A 70 -7.60 -13.26 0.34
C VAL A 70 -8.71 -12.34 -0.14
N SER A 71 -9.01 -12.31 -1.44
CA SER A 71 -9.99 -11.38 -2.00
C SER A 71 -10.79 -11.98 -3.15
N GLY A 72 -12.00 -11.49 -3.35
CA GLY A 72 -12.81 -11.77 -4.54
C GLY A 72 -12.50 -10.87 -5.75
N HIS A 73 -11.70 -9.83 -5.56
CA HIS A 73 -11.31 -8.86 -6.59
C HIS A 73 -9.80 -8.71 -6.62
N ASP A 74 -9.25 -8.27 -7.73
CA ASP A 74 -7.80 -8.09 -7.87
C ASP A 74 -7.33 -6.77 -7.25
N TYR A 75 -6.82 -6.87 -6.03
CA TYR A 75 -6.14 -5.81 -5.28
C TYR A 75 -4.69 -6.18 -4.94
N GLU A 76 -4.12 -7.16 -5.65
CA GLU A 76 -2.83 -7.74 -5.32
C GLU A 76 -1.75 -6.67 -5.16
N ARG A 77 -1.60 -5.80 -6.16
CA ARG A 77 -0.60 -4.73 -6.13
C ARG A 77 -0.78 -3.80 -4.93
N THR A 78 -2.00 -3.35 -4.67
CA THR A 78 -2.30 -2.46 -3.54
C THR A 78 -2.00 -3.14 -2.21
N ALA A 79 -2.42 -4.39 -2.03
CA ALA A 79 -2.16 -5.14 -0.81
C ALA A 79 -0.66 -5.34 -0.56
N LEU A 80 0.10 -5.74 -1.59
CA LEU A 80 1.55 -5.92 -1.50
C LEU A 80 2.28 -4.61 -1.21
N SER A 81 1.88 -3.48 -1.83
CA SER A 81 2.47 -2.16 -1.55
C SER A 81 2.21 -1.67 -0.13
N LEU A 82 1.12 -2.11 0.50
CA LEU A 82 0.82 -1.86 1.91
C LEU A 82 1.58 -2.78 2.87
N GLY A 83 2.43 -3.69 2.37
CA GLY A 83 3.24 -4.60 3.18
C GLY A 83 2.56 -5.94 3.47
N ALA A 84 1.59 -6.38 2.67
CA ALA A 84 1.15 -7.77 2.68
C ALA A 84 2.26 -8.68 2.15
N VAL A 85 2.36 -9.90 2.69
CA VAL A 85 3.38 -10.90 2.29
C VAL A 85 2.93 -11.79 1.16
N GLY A 86 1.63 -11.81 0.86
CA GLY A 86 1.07 -12.59 -0.22
C GLY A 86 -0.40 -12.27 -0.44
N TYR A 87 -0.88 -12.72 -1.60
CA TYR A 87 -2.24 -12.46 -2.06
C TYR A 87 -2.84 -13.71 -2.72
N MET A 88 -4.10 -13.96 -2.48
CA MET A 88 -4.85 -15.07 -3.10
C MET A 88 -6.19 -14.57 -3.62
N LEU A 89 -6.48 -14.84 -4.90
CA LEU A 89 -7.78 -14.54 -5.49
C LEU A 89 -8.75 -15.70 -5.24
N LYS A 90 -9.96 -15.40 -4.80
CA LYS A 90 -11.04 -16.38 -4.64
C LYS A 90 -11.56 -16.83 -6.03
N PRO A 91 -11.85 -18.13 -6.22
CA PRO A 91 -11.86 -19.24 -5.25
C PRO A 91 -10.45 -19.76 -4.93
N VAL A 92 -10.11 -19.85 -3.64
CA VAL A 92 -8.79 -20.30 -3.17
C VAL A 92 -8.77 -21.82 -3.03
N LYS A 93 -7.72 -22.46 -3.56
CA LYS A 93 -7.50 -23.89 -3.42
C LYS A 93 -6.82 -24.21 -2.08
N ARG A 94 -7.05 -25.42 -1.55
CA ARG A 94 -6.45 -25.87 -0.28
C ARG A 94 -4.92 -25.79 -0.31
N GLU A 95 -4.31 -26.17 -1.43
CA GLU A 95 -2.85 -26.18 -1.61
C GLU A 95 -2.25 -24.78 -1.47
N GLN A 96 -2.93 -23.74 -1.96
CA GLN A 96 -2.53 -22.35 -1.83
C GLN A 96 -2.57 -21.87 -0.37
N LEU A 97 -3.59 -22.28 0.38
CA LEU A 97 -3.68 -21.98 1.81
C LEU A 97 -2.57 -22.68 2.61
N VAL A 98 -2.31 -23.97 2.33
CA VAL A 98 -1.22 -24.71 2.97
C VAL A 98 0.11 -24.04 2.70
N GLU A 99 0.35 -23.56 1.47
CA GLU A 99 1.57 -22.84 1.13
C GLU A 99 1.71 -21.51 1.88
N ALA A 100 0.61 -20.75 2.03
CA ALA A 100 0.62 -19.53 2.84
C ALA A 100 1.00 -19.82 4.32
N PHE A 101 0.48 -20.89 4.90
CA PHE A 101 0.86 -21.30 6.26
C PHE A 101 2.34 -21.69 6.36
N ARG A 102 2.89 -22.41 5.37
CA ARG A 102 4.33 -22.73 5.31
C ARG A 102 5.20 -21.48 5.20
N GLN A 103 4.76 -20.49 4.43
CA GLN A 103 5.45 -19.21 4.33
C GLN A 103 5.49 -18.49 5.68
N PHE A 104 4.42 -18.57 6.47
CA PHE A 104 4.42 -18.03 7.83
C PHE A 104 5.43 -18.77 8.72
N GLU A 105 5.45 -20.11 8.72
CA GLU A 105 6.44 -20.90 9.48
C GLU A 105 7.87 -20.53 9.10
N THR A 106 8.16 -20.40 7.81
CA THR A 106 9.50 -20.03 7.33
C THR A 106 9.91 -18.62 7.79
N ARG A 107 8.95 -17.67 7.85
CA ARG A 107 9.18 -16.30 8.30
C ARG A 107 9.32 -16.19 9.82
N LEU A 108 8.80 -17.13 10.58
CA LEU A 108 8.93 -17.20 12.05
C LEU A 108 10.25 -17.84 12.49
N THR A 109 11.05 -18.40 11.57
CA THR A 109 12.37 -18.93 11.91
C THR A 109 13.39 -17.80 12.07
N ASP A 110 14.29 -17.93 13.05
CA ASP A 110 15.36 -16.96 13.39
C ASP A 110 16.47 -16.87 12.32
N LYS A 111 16.12 -16.68 11.07
CA LYS A 111 17.10 -16.41 10.01
C LYS A 111 17.24 -14.91 9.81
N PRO A 112 18.47 -14.39 9.68
CA PRO A 112 18.66 -12.99 9.37
C PRO A 112 17.96 -12.65 8.04
N ARG A 113 17.26 -11.49 8.02
CA ARG A 113 16.64 -10.95 6.84
C ARG A 113 17.72 -10.44 5.88
N ARG A 114 17.50 -10.56 4.58
CA ARG A 114 18.47 -10.14 3.57
C ARG A 114 17.96 -8.99 2.75
N VAL A 115 18.74 -7.91 2.69
CA VAL A 115 18.48 -6.74 1.85
C VAL A 115 19.56 -6.65 0.79
N LEU A 116 19.17 -6.62 -0.47
CA LEU A 116 20.06 -6.34 -1.60
C LEU A 116 20.07 -4.84 -1.86
N ILE A 117 21.25 -4.21 -1.85
CA ILE A 117 21.44 -2.77 -2.11
C ILE A 117 22.16 -2.64 -3.44
N VAL A 118 21.45 -2.13 -4.46
CA VAL A 118 21.98 -1.94 -5.82
C VAL A 118 22.24 -0.44 -6.00
N GLU A 119 23.51 -0.05 -5.87
CA GLU A 119 23.99 1.33 -5.86
C GLU A 119 25.42 1.35 -6.37
N ASP A 120 25.73 2.13 -7.41
CA ASP A 120 27.04 2.19 -8.04
C ASP A 120 28.06 2.99 -7.21
N ASP A 121 27.62 4.06 -6.54
CA ASP A 121 28.50 4.86 -5.66
C ASP A 121 28.85 4.07 -4.39
N PRO A 122 30.15 3.74 -4.18
CA PRO A 122 30.57 2.94 -3.05
C PRO A 122 30.33 3.63 -1.69
N ALA A 123 30.37 4.97 -1.63
CA ALA A 123 30.14 5.71 -0.40
C ALA A 123 28.64 5.73 -0.04
N GLN A 124 27.77 5.89 -1.02
CA GLN A 124 26.34 5.80 -0.83
C GLN A 124 25.93 4.37 -0.46
N ARG A 125 26.46 3.36 -1.15
CA ARG A 125 26.21 1.94 -0.87
C ARG A 125 26.60 1.57 0.56
N GLU A 126 27.78 2.03 1.04
CA GLU A 126 28.21 1.79 2.41
C GLU A 126 27.33 2.54 3.43
N SER A 127 26.92 3.76 3.13
CA SER A 127 26.00 4.51 3.99
C SER A 127 24.64 3.81 4.14
N LEU A 128 24.10 3.22 3.05
CA LEU A 128 22.89 2.43 3.07
C LEU A 128 23.07 1.12 3.84
N ARG A 129 24.22 0.46 3.73
CA ARG A 129 24.54 -0.73 4.51
C ARG A 129 24.55 -0.45 6.01
N LEU A 130 25.15 0.66 6.43
CA LEU A 130 25.17 1.09 7.84
C LEU A 130 23.76 1.50 8.33
N LEU A 131 22.97 2.13 7.47
CA LEU A 131 21.61 2.54 7.82
C LEU A 131 20.66 1.36 8.03
N LEU A 132 20.73 0.34 7.16
CA LEU A 132 19.77 -0.76 7.08
C LEU A 132 20.24 -2.03 7.80
N GLY A 133 21.57 -2.20 7.97
CA GLY A 133 22.15 -3.38 8.59
C GLY A 133 21.93 -3.43 10.11
N SER A 134 21.75 -4.64 10.63
CA SER A 134 21.68 -4.92 12.07
C SER A 134 22.04 -6.39 12.33
N ASP A 135 22.02 -6.83 13.59
CA ASP A 135 22.23 -8.24 13.95
C ASP A 135 21.20 -9.17 13.30
N GLU A 136 20.01 -8.66 12.98
CA GLU A 136 18.90 -9.38 12.35
C GLU A 136 18.82 -9.17 10.83
N VAL A 137 19.60 -8.23 10.25
CA VAL A 137 19.55 -7.85 8.83
C VAL A 137 20.93 -7.92 8.20
N GLU A 138 21.11 -8.89 7.31
CA GLU A 138 22.26 -9.01 6.42
C GLU A 138 22.06 -8.10 5.20
N THR A 139 22.96 -7.14 4.98
CA THR A 139 22.94 -6.29 3.78
C THR A 139 24.01 -6.75 2.79
N ILE A 140 23.61 -6.91 1.53
CA ILE A 140 24.49 -7.32 0.42
C ILE A 140 24.47 -6.20 -0.60
N GLY A 141 25.64 -5.74 -1.02
CA GLY A 141 25.78 -4.68 -2.01
C GLY A 141 26.02 -5.24 -3.42
N ALA A 142 25.48 -4.56 -4.42
CA ALA A 142 25.79 -4.75 -5.83
C ALA A 142 26.07 -3.38 -6.45
N ASP A 143 27.11 -3.26 -7.29
CA ASP A 143 27.49 -2.00 -7.94
C ASP A 143 26.95 -1.88 -9.36
N SER A 144 26.30 -2.90 -9.87
CA SER A 144 25.85 -3.04 -11.25
C SER A 144 24.62 -3.92 -11.37
N ALA A 145 23.92 -3.84 -12.48
CA ALA A 145 22.81 -4.72 -12.78
C ALA A 145 23.26 -6.18 -12.94
N ALA A 146 24.43 -6.41 -13.51
CA ALA A 146 25.01 -7.75 -13.67
C ALA A 146 25.28 -8.41 -12.31
N GLU A 147 25.87 -7.70 -11.36
CA GLU A 147 26.12 -8.20 -10.01
C GLU A 147 24.81 -8.44 -9.24
N CYS A 148 23.81 -7.55 -9.41
CA CYS A 148 22.48 -7.74 -8.87
C CYS A 148 21.85 -9.06 -9.34
N LEU A 149 21.87 -9.34 -10.65
CA LEU A 149 21.33 -10.58 -11.23
C LEU A 149 22.08 -11.81 -10.71
N ALA A 150 23.41 -11.74 -10.58
CA ALA A 150 24.23 -12.83 -10.03
C ALA A 150 23.82 -13.16 -8.59
N HIS A 151 23.63 -12.14 -7.74
CA HIS A 151 23.17 -12.35 -6.36
C HIS A 151 21.77 -12.95 -6.29
N LEU A 152 20.83 -12.49 -7.12
CA LEU A 152 19.46 -13.02 -7.17
C LEU A 152 19.40 -14.47 -7.68
N ALA A 153 20.35 -14.88 -8.52
CA ALA A 153 20.45 -16.26 -8.99
C ALA A 153 20.99 -17.21 -7.90
N GLU A 154 21.85 -16.74 -6.98
CA GLU A 154 22.47 -17.54 -5.95
C GLU A 154 21.62 -17.67 -4.68
N ARG A 155 20.83 -16.63 -4.33
CA ARG A 155 20.12 -16.55 -3.05
C ARG A 155 18.86 -15.70 -3.14
N THR A 156 17.96 -15.87 -2.17
CA THR A 156 16.73 -15.07 -2.05
C THR A 156 16.96 -13.87 -1.12
N PHE A 157 16.25 -12.78 -1.40
CA PHE A 157 16.24 -11.55 -0.61
C PHE A 157 14.84 -11.21 -0.14
N ASP A 158 14.74 -10.61 1.04
CA ASP A 158 13.45 -10.16 1.61
C ASP A 158 13.07 -8.77 1.10
N CYS A 159 14.05 -7.97 0.64
CA CYS A 159 13.83 -6.65 0.05
C CYS A 159 15.03 -6.27 -0.84
N MET A 160 14.79 -5.44 -1.85
CA MET A 160 15.82 -4.82 -2.69
C MET A 160 15.67 -3.31 -2.69
N VAL A 161 16.76 -2.59 -2.43
CA VAL A 161 16.88 -1.14 -2.61
C VAL A 161 17.65 -0.89 -3.89
N LEU A 162 17.07 -0.15 -4.83
CA LEU A 162 17.61 0.01 -6.19
C LEU A 162 17.78 1.48 -6.56
N ASP A 163 19.00 1.89 -6.90
CA ASP A 163 19.18 3.12 -7.69
C ASP A 163 18.89 2.86 -9.17
N LEU A 164 18.29 3.85 -9.82
CA LEU A 164 17.97 3.79 -11.25
C LEU A 164 19.18 4.06 -12.15
N THR A 165 20.21 4.70 -11.61
CA THR A 165 21.43 5.04 -12.34
C THR A 165 22.49 4.00 -12.05
N LEU A 166 22.73 3.07 -12.97
CA LEU A 166 23.74 2.01 -12.87
C LEU A 166 24.70 2.14 -14.08
N PRO A 167 25.95 1.67 -13.94
CA PRO A 167 26.97 1.86 -14.97
C PRO A 167 26.76 0.99 -16.22
N ASP A 168 26.13 -0.19 -16.08
CA ASP A 168 25.99 -1.21 -17.13
C ASP A 168 24.57 -1.28 -17.71
N ALA A 169 23.55 -0.82 -16.98
CA ALA A 169 22.16 -0.82 -17.42
C ALA A 169 21.34 0.23 -16.66
N SER A 170 20.17 0.61 -17.17
CA SER A 170 19.23 1.42 -16.38
C SER A 170 18.48 0.54 -15.38
N GLY A 171 18.16 1.09 -14.19
CA GLY A 171 17.33 0.37 -13.23
C GLY A 171 15.96 -0.04 -13.79
N PHE A 172 15.43 0.71 -14.77
CA PHE A 172 14.21 0.33 -15.52
C PHE A 172 14.39 -0.98 -16.28
N SER A 173 15.49 -1.11 -17.05
CA SER A 173 15.76 -2.32 -17.81
C SER A 173 16.05 -3.52 -16.92
N LEU A 174 16.69 -3.30 -15.76
CA LEU A 174 16.89 -4.34 -14.76
C LEU A 174 15.56 -4.86 -14.23
N LEU A 175 14.64 -3.97 -13.84
CA LEU A 175 13.31 -4.34 -13.34
C LEU A 175 12.47 -5.07 -14.40
N GLU A 176 12.53 -4.62 -15.66
CA GLU A 176 11.86 -5.30 -16.78
C GLU A 176 12.44 -6.70 -17.02
N THR A 177 13.75 -6.86 -16.92
CA THR A 177 14.42 -8.17 -17.04
C THR A 177 13.97 -9.08 -15.91
N LEU A 178 14.06 -8.63 -14.66
CA LEU A 178 13.65 -9.42 -13.50
C LEU A 178 12.19 -9.85 -13.56
N SER A 179 11.30 -9.01 -14.09
CA SER A 179 9.88 -9.35 -14.22
C SER A 179 9.57 -10.42 -15.27
N ARG A 180 10.51 -10.71 -16.17
CA ARG A 180 10.38 -11.74 -17.22
C ARG A 180 11.02 -13.06 -16.85
N GLU A 181 11.94 -13.05 -15.90
CA GLU A 181 12.71 -14.22 -15.47
C GLU A 181 11.95 -15.00 -14.41
N GLU A 182 11.18 -16.01 -14.82
CA GLU A 182 10.37 -16.86 -13.92
C GLU A 182 11.21 -17.65 -12.89
N HIS A 183 12.52 -17.78 -13.14
CA HIS A 183 13.43 -18.55 -12.28
C HIS A 183 14.07 -17.71 -11.17
N LEU A 184 13.93 -16.39 -11.19
CA LEU A 184 14.45 -15.51 -10.17
C LEU A 184 13.35 -15.14 -9.18
N ALA A 185 13.64 -15.26 -7.88
CA ALA A 185 12.76 -14.79 -6.86
C ALA A 185 12.77 -13.24 -6.86
N PHE A 186 11.72 -12.61 -7.36
CA PHE A 186 11.59 -11.16 -7.42
C PHE A 186 11.22 -10.61 -6.03
N PRO A 187 12.16 -9.98 -5.30
CA PRO A 187 11.86 -9.43 -3.98
C PRO A 187 11.04 -8.13 -4.09
N PRO A 188 10.37 -7.68 -3.02
CA PRO A 188 9.85 -6.32 -2.95
C PRO A 188 10.94 -5.29 -3.24
N VAL A 189 10.69 -4.36 -4.18
CA VAL A 189 11.67 -3.37 -4.62
C VAL A 189 11.29 -1.98 -4.11
N ILE A 190 12.25 -1.31 -3.49
CA ILE A 190 12.21 0.11 -3.16
C ILE A 190 13.17 0.83 -4.09
N VAL A 191 12.64 1.66 -4.96
CA VAL A 191 13.46 2.55 -5.81
C VAL A 191 13.94 3.71 -4.94
N TYR A 192 15.27 3.91 -4.88
CA TYR A 192 15.91 4.97 -4.09
C TYR A 192 16.89 5.73 -4.98
N THR A 193 16.43 6.81 -5.62
CA THR A 193 17.19 7.50 -6.68
C THR A 193 17.30 9.00 -6.46
N GLY A 194 18.42 9.58 -6.91
CA GLY A 194 18.64 11.03 -6.93
C GLY A 194 18.04 11.70 -8.18
N ARG A 195 17.57 10.93 -9.14
CA ARG A 195 17.01 11.42 -10.38
C ARG A 195 15.56 11.86 -10.20
N GLU A 196 15.20 13.02 -10.75
CA GLU A 196 13.80 13.41 -10.93
C GLU A 196 13.15 12.52 -11.99
N LEU A 197 11.92 12.07 -11.72
CA LEU A 197 11.15 11.18 -12.59
C LEU A 197 10.03 11.97 -13.26
N SER A 198 9.81 11.71 -14.55
CA SER A 198 8.58 12.14 -15.21
C SER A 198 7.38 11.31 -14.72
N PRO A 199 6.13 11.81 -14.85
CA PRO A 199 4.92 11.05 -14.50
C PRO A 199 4.85 9.69 -15.19
N ASP A 200 5.23 9.60 -16.47
CA ASP A 200 5.25 8.34 -17.22
C ASP A 200 6.29 7.35 -16.68
N GLU A 201 7.47 7.84 -16.31
CA GLU A 201 8.53 7.02 -15.71
C GLU A 201 8.08 6.50 -14.34
N GLU A 202 7.48 7.34 -13.53
CA GLU A 202 6.94 6.95 -12.24
C GLU A 202 5.85 5.89 -12.38
N GLN A 203 4.93 6.06 -13.32
CA GLN A 203 3.88 5.07 -13.62
C GLN A 203 4.46 3.73 -14.08
N ARG A 204 5.52 3.74 -14.89
CA ARG A 204 6.23 2.52 -15.31
C ARG A 204 6.89 1.81 -14.14
N LEU A 205 7.59 2.56 -13.25
CA LEU A 205 8.25 2.00 -12.07
C LEU A 205 7.25 1.37 -11.09
N ARG A 206 6.09 1.98 -10.91
CA ARG A 206 5.02 1.45 -10.05
C ARG A 206 4.50 0.06 -10.46
N LYS A 207 4.82 -0.40 -11.67
CA LYS A 207 4.51 -1.78 -12.10
C LYS A 207 5.42 -2.82 -11.44
N TYR A 208 6.62 -2.40 -11.02
CA TYR A 208 7.68 -3.28 -10.55
C TYR A 208 8.16 -2.97 -9.13
N SER A 209 7.94 -1.75 -8.65
CA SER A 209 8.41 -1.30 -7.34
C SER A 209 7.27 -1.15 -6.34
N SER A 210 7.55 -1.52 -5.09
CA SER A 210 6.63 -1.34 -3.96
C SER A 210 6.62 0.10 -3.46
N SER A 211 7.75 0.82 -3.58
CA SER A 211 7.88 2.22 -3.19
C SER A 211 8.92 2.93 -4.05
N ILE A 212 8.74 4.26 -4.25
CA ILE A 212 9.67 5.14 -4.95
C ILE A 212 10.05 6.29 -4.02
N ILE A 213 11.34 6.45 -3.75
CA ILE A 213 11.89 7.47 -2.87
C ILE A 213 12.93 8.29 -3.63
N ILE A 214 12.68 9.58 -3.77
CA ILE A 214 13.68 10.51 -4.32
C ILE A 214 14.66 10.89 -3.21
N LYS A 215 15.97 10.76 -3.48
CA LYS A 215 17.04 11.10 -2.54
C LYS A 215 16.96 12.58 -2.12
N GLY A 216 16.95 12.84 -0.82
CA GLY A 216 16.87 14.18 -0.25
C GLY A 216 17.08 14.15 1.26
N ALA A 217 16.99 15.31 1.94
CA ALA A 217 17.32 15.44 3.36
C ALA A 217 16.51 14.53 4.31
N LYS A 218 15.34 14.08 3.90
CA LYS A 218 14.43 13.22 4.71
C LYS A 218 14.28 11.80 4.13
N SER A 219 14.99 11.49 3.07
CA SER A 219 14.88 10.20 2.38
C SER A 219 15.45 9.01 3.18
N PRO A 220 16.48 9.15 4.05
CA PRO A 220 16.96 8.03 4.85
C PRO A 220 15.93 7.51 5.85
N GLU A 221 15.20 8.39 6.55
CA GLU A 221 14.17 8.00 7.50
C GLU A 221 13.01 7.28 6.79
N ARG A 222 12.62 7.77 5.62
CA ARG A 222 11.60 7.14 4.79
C ARG A 222 12.04 5.79 4.26
N LEU A 223 13.28 5.69 3.79
CA LEU A 223 13.84 4.41 3.33
C LEU A 223 13.87 3.38 4.45
N LEU A 224 14.32 3.77 5.65
CA LEU A 224 14.34 2.88 6.80
C LEU A 224 12.91 2.41 7.17
N ASP A 225 11.92 3.29 7.11
CA ASP A 225 10.52 2.93 7.40
C ASP A 225 9.97 1.91 6.38
N GLU A 226 10.20 2.12 5.10
CA GLU A 226 9.77 1.19 4.03
C GLU A 226 10.50 -0.16 4.14
N VAL A 227 11.81 -0.17 4.32
CA VAL A 227 12.59 -1.42 4.46
C VAL A 227 12.12 -2.22 5.67
N THR A 228 11.97 -1.59 6.84
CA THR A 228 11.46 -2.27 8.06
C THR A 228 10.06 -2.82 7.89
N LEU A 229 9.22 -2.17 7.08
CA LEU A 229 7.89 -2.66 6.73
C LEU A 229 7.97 -3.97 5.96
N PHE A 230 8.76 -4.03 4.90
CA PHE A 230 8.89 -5.24 4.05
C PHE A 230 9.67 -6.37 4.73
N LEU A 231 10.59 -6.05 5.63
CA LEU A 231 11.30 -7.04 6.44
C LEU A 231 10.46 -7.58 7.61
N HIS A 232 9.31 -7.00 7.89
CA HIS A 232 8.46 -7.34 9.04
C HIS A 232 9.22 -7.33 10.37
N GLN A 233 10.07 -6.30 10.56
CA GLN A 233 10.86 -6.16 11.78
C GLN A 233 10.05 -5.59 12.94
N VAL A 234 10.32 -6.10 14.13
CA VAL A 234 9.78 -5.56 15.38
C VAL A 234 10.50 -4.25 15.71
N VAL A 235 9.78 -3.13 15.62
CA VAL A 235 10.37 -1.78 15.80
C VAL A 235 11.06 -1.62 17.14
N THR A 236 10.54 -2.23 18.21
CA THR A 236 11.14 -2.15 19.55
C THR A 236 12.42 -2.95 19.69
N ALA A 237 12.72 -3.86 18.78
CA ALA A 237 13.98 -4.62 18.72
C ALA A 237 15.09 -3.87 17.95
N LEU A 238 14.75 -2.82 17.22
CA LEU A 238 15.73 -2.03 16.46
C LEU A 238 16.65 -1.21 17.38
N PRO A 239 17.85 -0.83 16.89
CA PRO A 239 18.72 0.11 17.59
C PRO A 239 18.00 1.43 17.92
N PRO A 240 18.29 2.07 19.08
CA PRO A 240 17.57 3.28 19.53
C PRO A 240 17.62 4.44 18.51
N GLU A 241 18.68 4.55 17.73
CA GLU A 241 18.83 5.56 16.70
C GLU A 241 17.83 5.33 15.54
N GLN A 242 17.73 4.08 15.07
CA GLN A 242 16.76 3.70 14.05
C GLN A 242 15.31 3.87 14.54
N GLN A 243 15.01 3.54 15.80
CA GLN A 243 13.70 3.79 16.39
C GLN A 243 13.34 5.28 16.34
N ARG A 244 14.26 6.18 16.73
CA ARG A 244 14.04 7.65 16.66
C ARG A 244 13.84 8.15 15.22
N MET A 245 14.55 7.56 14.25
CA MET A 245 14.35 7.90 12.83
C MET A 245 12.96 7.50 12.37
N LEU A 246 12.49 6.31 12.74
CA LEU A 246 11.14 5.84 12.41
C LEU A 246 10.03 6.69 13.06
N GLU A 247 10.20 7.11 14.31
CA GLU A 247 9.28 8.04 14.98
C GLU A 247 9.18 9.38 14.23
N LYS A 248 10.31 9.91 13.77
CA LYS A 248 10.35 11.14 12.96
C LYS A 248 9.68 10.98 11.59
N ALA A 249 9.89 9.83 10.93
CA ALA A 249 9.25 9.54 9.65
C ALA A 249 7.72 9.49 9.78
N ARG A 250 7.23 8.88 10.86
CA ARG A 250 5.80 8.67 11.12
C ARG A 250 5.06 9.90 11.67
N SER A 251 5.74 10.71 12.50
CA SER A 251 5.13 11.93 13.09
C SER A 251 4.73 12.97 12.04
N ARG A 252 5.15 12.78 10.78
CA ARG A 252 4.81 13.63 9.65
C ARG A 252 4.00 12.80 8.66
N ASN A 253 2.68 12.86 8.76
CA ASN A 253 1.74 12.34 7.75
C ASN A 253 1.89 13.13 6.41
N ALA A 254 3.06 13.05 5.78
CA ALA A 254 3.39 13.77 4.56
C ALA A 254 2.70 13.20 3.30
N VAL A 255 1.95 12.10 3.45
CA VAL A 255 1.31 11.42 2.29
C VAL A 255 0.27 12.31 1.61
N LEU A 256 -0.38 13.23 2.37
CA LEU A 256 -1.36 14.17 1.83
C LEU A 256 -0.79 15.55 1.54
N GLU A 257 0.48 15.82 1.86
CA GLU A 257 1.10 17.14 1.67
C GLU A 257 1.10 17.51 0.18
N SER A 258 0.45 18.61 -0.15
CA SER A 258 0.26 19.14 -1.51
C SER A 258 -0.64 18.30 -2.44
N ARG A 259 -1.20 17.18 -2.00
CA ARG A 259 -2.12 16.36 -2.79
C ARG A 259 -3.46 17.04 -2.97
N ARG A 260 -4.03 16.96 -4.18
CA ARG A 260 -5.33 17.52 -4.51
C ARG A 260 -6.41 16.46 -4.43
N ILE A 261 -7.37 16.69 -3.54
CA ILE A 261 -8.51 15.78 -3.33
C ILE A 261 -9.78 16.51 -3.76
N LEU A 262 -10.51 15.92 -4.70
CA LEU A 262 -11.82 16.40 -5.10
C LEU A 262 -12.90 15.78 -4.21
N ILE A 263 -13.58 16.59 -3.42
CA ILE A 263 -14.75 16.19 -2.64
C ILE A 263 -15.99 16.50 -3.44
N VAL A 264 -16.78 15.47 -3.75
CA VAL A 264 -18.04 15.58 -4.48
C VAL A 264 -19.18 15.24 -3.51
N GLU A 265 -19.86 16.26 -3.02
CA GLU A 265 -20.83 16.17 -1.93
C GLU A 265 -21.77 17.40 -1.98
N ASP A 266 -23.06 17.22 -1.83
CA ASP A 266 -24.05 18.31 -1.87
C ASP A 266 -24.30 18.97 -0.50
N ASP A 267 -24.11 18.21 0.61
CA ASP A 267 -24.30 18.74 1.97
C ASP A 267 -23.02 19.46 2.47
N VAL A 268 -23.16 20.77 2.68
CA VAL A 268 -22.09 21.65 3.17
C VAL A 268 -21.49 21.17 4.50
N ARG A 269 -22.27 20.51 5.36
CA ARG A 269 -21.79 19.99 6.65
C ARG A 269 -20.81 18.83 6.44
N ASN A 270 -21.10 17.96 5.48
CA ASN A 270 -20.21 16.84 5.14
C ASN A 270 -18.94 17.36 4.45
N ILE A 271 -19.06 18.34 3.55
CA ILE A 271 -17.90 19.01 2.93
C ILE A 271 -17.00 19.59 4.02
N PHE A 272 -17.57 20.34 4.96
CA PHE A 272 -16.79 20.92 6.05
C PHE A 272 -16.12 19.86 6.93
N ALA A 273 -16.83 18.78 7.27
CA ALA A 273 -16.27 17.69 8.06
C ALA A 273 -15.11 16.98 7.36
N LEU A 274 -15.24 16.70 6.06
CA LEU A 274 -14.17 16.08 5.25
C LEU A 274 -12.97 17.02 5.12
N SER A 275 -13.19 18.29 4.81
CA SER A 275 -12.13 19.29 4.69
C SER A 275 -11.39 19.48 6.03
N ALA A 276 -12.11 19.57 7.15
CA ALA A 276 -11.52 19.72 8.48
C ALA A 276 -10.64 18.53 8.90
N VAL A 277 -10.87 17.34 8.32
CA VAL A 277 -10.03 16.15 8.53
C VAL A 277 -8.81 16.14 7.62
N LEU A 278 -8.95 16.52 6.35
CA LEU A 278 -7.91 16.32 5.32
C LEU A 278 -6.93 17.51 5.22
N GLU A 279 -7.40 18.77 5.34
CA GLU A 279 -6.56 19.96 5.24
C GLU A 279 -5.44 20.04 6.30
N PRO A 280 -5.64 19.66 7.57
CA PRO A 280 -4.55 19.63 8.56
C PRO A 280 -3.41 18.67 8.20
N HIS A 281 -3.67 17.69 7.33
CA HIS A 281 -2.68 16.75 6.82
C HIS A 281 -1.99 17.24 5.52
N GLY A 282 -2.26 18.49 5.10
CA GLY A 282 -1.62 19.13 3.95
C GLY A 282 -2.32 18.92 2.61
N ALA A 283 -3.50 18.28 2.58
CA ALA A 283 -4.30 18.11 1.37
C ALA A 283 -4.84 19.46 0.86
N LYS A 284 -4.86 19.65 -0.45
CA LYS A 284 -5.55 20.73 -1.14
C LYS A 284 -6.92 20.24 -1.58
N ILE A 285 -7.98 20.88 -1.11
CA ILE A 285 -9.34 20.42 -1.36
C ILE A 285 -9.96 21.21 -2.51
N GLU A 286 -10.49 20.49 -3.49
CA GLU A 286 -11.42 21.00 -4.51
C GLU A 286 -12.82 20.48 -4.19
N ILE A 287 -13.85 21.24 -4.48
CA ILE A 287 -15.23 20.90 -4.10
C ILE A 287 -16.14 20.93 -5.31
N ALA A 288 -16.91 19.86 -5.49
CA ALA A 288 -18.02 19.78 -6.42
C ALA A 288 -19.32 19.42 -5.68
N ARG A 289 -20.44 20.01 -6.04
CA ARG A 289 -21.71 19.79 -5.36
C ARG A 289 -22.61 18.74 -6.01
N ASN A 290 -22.20 18.20 -7.13
CA ASN A 290 -22.88 17.13 -7.85
C ASN A 290 -21.92 16.48 -8.87
N GLY A 291 -22.35 15.37 -9.48
CA GLY A 291 -21.55 14.66 -10.45
C GLY A 291 -21.21 15.45 -11.70
N ARG A 292 -22.09 16.36 -12.15
CA ARG A 292 -21.81 17.20 -13.33
C ARG A 292 -20.69 18.21 -13.06
N GLU A 293 -20.70 18.82 -11.88
CA GLU A 293 -19.65 19.75 -11.47
C GLU A 293 -18.31 19.04 -11.30
N SER A 294 -18.31 17.79 -10.79
CA SER A 294 -17.09 17.00 -10.67
C SER A 294 -16.42 16.73 -12.03
N LEU A 295 -17.21 16.37 -13.04
CA LEU A 295 -16.69 16.17 -14.41
C LEU A 295 -16.07 17.44 -14.98
N ARG A 296 -16.71 18.61 -14.78
CA ARG A 296 -16.17 19.90 -15.21
C ARG A 296 -14.84 20.22 -14.52
N ILE A 297 -14.74 20.05 -13.20
CA ILE A 297 -13.49 20.31 -12.45
C ILE A 297 -12.38 19.36 -12.93
N LEU A 298 -12.68 18.10 -13.16
CA LEU A 298 -11.71 17.12 -13.67
C LEU A 298 -11.22 17.51 -15.08
N GLU A 299 -12.11 17.98 -15.97
CA GLU A 299 -11.74 18.48 -17.30
C GLU A 299 -10.85 19.72 -17.22
N GLU A 300 -11.18 20.68 -16.34
CA GLU A 300 -10.38 21.88 -16.11
C GLU A 300 -9.00 21.54 -15.54
N SER A 301 -8.92 20.51 -14.68
CA SER A 301 -7.65 20.08 -14.09
C SER A 301 -6.65 19.55 -15.11
N LEU A 302 -7.10 18.90 -16.18
CA LEU A 302 -6.24 18.39 -17.27
C LEU A 302 -5.56 19.49 -18.09
N GLN A 303 -6.05 20.75 -18.02
CA GLN A 303 -5.44 21.88 -18.73
C GLN A 303 -4.23 22.46 -18.00
N HIS A 304 -3.95 22.02 -16.77
CA HIS A 304 -2.92 22.57 -15.90
C HIS A 304 -2.27 21.44 -15.10
N ASP A 305 -1.03 21.09 -15.41
CA ASP A 305 -0.29 20.00 -14.73
C ASP A 305 -0.17 20.20 -13.21
N ASP A 306 -0.17 21.44 -12.73
CA ASP A 306 -0.12 21.80 -11.32
C ASP A 306 -1.46 21.68 -10.60
N ARG A 307 -2.55 21.33 -11.32
CA ARG A 307 -3.92 21.22 -10.80
C ARG A 307 -4.55 19.83 -10.95
N LEU A 308 -3.77 18.83 -11.33
CA LEU A 308 -4.27 17.46 -11.44
C LEU A 308 -4.86 16.99 -10.11
N ILE A 309 -6.01 16.31 -10.19
CA ILE A 309 -6.66 15.71 -9.03
C ILE A 309 -6.02 14.34 -8.76
N ASP A 310 -5.55 14.14 -7.53
CA ASP A 310 -4.91 12.87 -7.11
C ASP A 310 -5.93 11.82 -6.65
N LEU A 311 -7.09 12.23 -6.12
CA LEU A 311 -8.10 11.34 -5.58
C LEU A 311 -9.47 12.02 -5.53
N VAL A 312 -10.53 11.26 -5.74
CA VAL A 312 -11.93 11.71 -5.64
C VAL A 312 -12.63 11.03 -4.47
N LEU A 313 -13.26 11.81 -3.60
CA LEU A 313 -14.25 11.35 -2.62
C LEU A 313 -15.63 11.67 -3.18
N MET A 314 -16.43 10.64 -3.52
CA MET A 314 -17.67 10.77 -4.27
C MET A 314 -18.86 10.33 -3.44
N ASP A 315 -19.74 11.24 -3.06
CA ASP A 315 -21.04 10.83 -2.52
C ASP A 315 -21.88 10.17 -3.61
N ILE A 316 -22.58 9.09 -3.25
CA ILE A 316 -23.49 8.39 -4.17
C ILE A 316 -24.77 9.16 -4.37
N MET A 317 -25.33 9.74 -3.32
CA MET A 317 -26.65 10.34 -3.31
C MET A 317 -26.59 11.86 -3.45
N MET A 318 -26.61 12.35 -4.67
CA MET A 318 -26.56 13.80 -4.97
C MET A 318 -27.62 14.20 -6.00
N PRO A 319 -28.04 15.48 -5.99
CA PRO A 319 -28.96 16.02 -6.99
C PRO A 319 -28.31 16.15 -8.37
N GLU A 320 -29.10 16.34 -9.41
CA GLU A 320 -28.75 16.52 -10.83
C GLU A 320 -28.05 15.31 -11.46
N MET A 321 -26.90 14.93 -10.98
CA MET A 321 -26.16 13.74 -11.39
C MET A 321 -25.65 13.04 -10.14
N ASP A 322 -26.13 11.82 -9.89
CA ASP A 322 -25.70 10.98 -8.79
C ASP A 322 -24.26 10.47 -8.96
N GLY A 323 -23.65 10.01 -7.85
CA GLY A 323 -22.27 9.58 -7.86
C GLY A 323 -22.00 8.34 -8.72
N LEU A 324 -22.95 7.39 -8.80
CA LEU A 324 -22.79 6.19 -9.65
C LEU A 324 -22.71 6.56 -11.12
N THR A 325 -23.57 7.49 -11.56
CA THR A 325 -23.56 8.02 -12.93
C THR A 325 -22.28 8.80 -13.22
N ALA A 326 -21.83 9.63 -12.26
CA ALA A 326 -20.57 10.38 -12.40
C ALA A 326 -19.36 9.45 -12.50
N MET A 327 -19.27 8.41 -11.65
CA MET A 327 -18.17 7.43 -11.67
C MET A 327 -18.11 6.69 -13.02
N ARG A 328 -19.23 6.25 -13.59
CA ARG A 328 -19.25 5.63 -14.92
C ARG A 328 -18.74 6.59 -15.99
N ALA A 329 -19.19 7.84 -15.98
CA ALA A 329 -18.73 8.86 -16.93
C ALA A 329 -17.22 9.16 -16.79
N ILE A 330 -16.67 9.14 -15.56
CA ILE A 330 -15.23 9.25 -15.31
C ILE A 330 -14.50 8.05 -15.94
N ARG A 331 -14.99 6.82 -15.76
CA ARG A 331 -14.34 5.60 -16.28
C ARG A 331 -14.50 5.41 -17.80
N GLU A 332 -15.39 6.13 -18.46
CA GLU A 332 -15.46 6.17 -19.92
C GLU A 332 -14.31 6.95 -20.58
N ARG A 333 -13.52 7.69 -19.80
CA ARG A 333 -12.42 8.51 -20.29
C ARG A 333 -11.07 7.92 -19.93
N PRO A 334 -10.21 7.62 -20.91
CA PRO A 334 -8.89 7.01 -20.67
C PRO A 334 -7.97 7.86 -19.76
N GLU A 335 -8.12 9.18 -19.79
CA GLU A 335 -7.32 10.12 -18.98
C GLU A 335 -7.52 9.91 -17.48
N TRP A 336 -8.65 9.33 -17.06
CA TRP A 336 -9.00 9.11 -15.66
C TRP A 336 -9.09 7.63 -15.26
N ASP A 337 -8.62 6.72 -16.11
CA ASP A 337 -8.65 5.27 -15.83
C ASP A 337 -7.95 4.91 -14.51
N THR A 338 -6.85 5.62 -14.19
CA THR A 338 -6.06 5.39 -12.98
C THR A 338 -6.41 6.30 -11.81
N LEU A 339 -7.34 7.27 -12.01
CA LEU A 339 -7.75 8.19 -10.95
C LEU A 339 -8.51 7.44 -9.85
N PRO A 340 -8.00 7.42 -8.60
CA PRO A 340 -8.69 6.74 -7.52
C PRO A 340 -10.00 7.44 -7.14
N ILE A 341 -11.07 6.66 -6.99
CA ILE A 341 -12.37 7.12 -6.54
C ILE A 341 -12.80 6.31 -5.32
N ILE A 342 -13.05 6.97 -4.20
CA ILE A 342 -13.63 6.38 -2.99
C ILE A 342 -15.09 6.84 -2.92
N ALA A 343 -16.01 5.87 -2.96
CA ALA A 343 -17.45 6.16 -2.86
C ALA A 343 -17.86 6.37 -1.39
N LEU A 344 -18.63 7.42 -1.12
CA LEU A 344 -19.23 7.69 0.19
C LEU A 344 -20.71 7.27 0.15
N THR A 345 -21.12 6.33 1.01
CA THR A 345 -22.47 5.76 0.97
C THR A 345 -23.26 6.04 2.24
N ALA A 346 -24.55 6.29 2.12
CA ALA A 346 -25.43 6.47 3.29
C ALA A 346 -25.76 5.14 4.01
N LYS A 347 -25.53 4.00 3.37
CA LYS A 347 -25.85 2.66 3.91
C LYS A 347 -24.70 1.68 3.63
N ALA A 348 -24.33 0.90 4.64
CA ALA A 348 -23.35 -0.18 4.54
C ALA A 348 -23.99 -1.49 4.03
N MET A 349 -24.96 -1.44 3.10
CA MET A 349 -25.54 -2.65 2.57
C MET A 349 -24.67 -3.22 1.44
N LYS A 350 -24.52 -4.55 1.43
CA LYS A 350 -23.70 -5.25 0.43
C LYS A 350 -23.99 -4.87 -1.01
N ASN A 351 -25.27 -4.61 -1.31
CA ASN A 351 -25.73 -4.18 -2.64
C ASN A 351 -25.20 -2.79 -3.04
N ASP A 352 -25.11 -1.84 -2.09
CA ASP A 352 -24.63 -0.48 -2.37
C ASP A 352 -23.11 -0.49 -2.63
N GLN A 353 -22.38 -1.35 -1.93
CA GLN A 353 -20.95 -1.58 -2.15
C GLN A 353 -20.68 -2.18 -3.54
N GLU A 354 -21.40 -3.23 -3.90
CA GLU A 354 -21.30 -3.88 -5.20
C GLU A 354 -21.63 -2.91 -6.35
N GLN A 355 -22.63 -2.04 -6.17
CA GLN A 355 -22.99 -1.03 -7.15
C GLN A 355 -21.91 0.05 -7.31
N ALA A 356 -21.30 0.52 -6.22
CA ALA A 356 -20.22 1.52 -6.27
C ALA A 356 -18.99 0.97 -7.00
N LEU A 357 -18.55 -0.25 -6.65
CA LEU A 357 -17.43 -0.92 -7.32
C LEU A 357 -17.74 -1.19 -8.81
N ALA A 358 -18.96 -1.64 -9.14
CA ALA A 358 -19.40 -1.87 -10.52
C ALA A 358 -19.51 -0.56 -11.33
N ALA A 359 -19.72 0.58 -10.66
CA ALA A 359 -19.70 1.90 -11.29
C ALA A 359 -18.29 2.46 -11.49
N GLY A 360 -17.26 1.80 -10.96
CA GLY A 360 -15.86 2.17 -11.14
C GLY A 360 -15.20 2.82 -9.93
N ALA A 361 -15.80 2.76 -8.73
CA ALA A 361 -15.11 3.11 -7.50
C ALA A 361 -13.96 2.12 -7.22
N ASN A 362 -12.85 2.62 -6.67
CA ASN A 362 -11.74 1.79 -6.20
C ASN A 362 -12.03 1.22 -4.80
N ASP A 363 -12.77 1.99 -3.99
CA ASP A 363 -13.17 1.59 -2.65
C ASP A 363 -14.43 2.35 -2.23
N TYR A 364 -14.94 2.05 -1.03
CA TYR A 364 -16.13 2.70 -0.51
C TYR A 364 -16.01 2.90 1.01
N MET A 365 -16.80 3.85 1.53
CA MET A 365 -16.93 4.14 2.94
C MET A 365 -18.37 4.50 3.30
N ALA A 366 -18.88 3.91 4.38
CA ALA A 366 -20.23 4.22 4.86
C ALA A 366 -20.25 5.47 5.74
N LYS A 367 -21.27 6.28 5.64
CA LYS A 367 -21.59 7.38 6.57
C LYS A 367 -22.30 6.82 7.82
N PRO A 368 -22.03 7.32 9.05
CA PRO A 368 -21.16 8.43 9.39
C PRO A 368 -19.67 8.11 9.24
N LEU A 369 -18.89 9.09 8.77
CA LEU A 369 -17.49 8.92 8.45
C LEU A 369 -16.63 8.77 9.72
N ASP A 370 -15.89 7.69 9.84
CA ASP A 370 -14.83 7.52 10.83
C ASP A 370 -13.54 8.18 10.33
N VAL A 371 -12.95 9.06 11.13
CA VAL A 371 -11.78 9.86 10.73
C VAL A 371 -10.56 8.99 10.45
N ASP A 372 -10.28 8.00 11.29
CA ASP A 372 -9.12 7.14 11.15
C ASP A 372 -9.24 6.25 9.91
N GLN A 373 -10.46 5.78 9.64
CA GLN A 373 -10.76 5.00 8.45
C GLN A 373 -10.65 5.84 7.18
N LEU A 374 -11.19 7.08 7.18
CA LEU A 374 -11.07 7.99 6.04
C LEU A 374 -9.61 8.26 5.69
N LEU A 375 -8.80 8.64 6.69
CA LEU A 375 -7.37 8.88 6.50
C LEU A 375 -6.63 7.63 6.02
N SER A 376 -7.02 6.46 6.50
CA SER A 376 -6.46 5.19 6.06
C SER A 376 -6.80 4.90 4.60
N LEU A 377 -8.07 5.00 4.19
CA LEU A 377 -8.47 4.79 2.80
C LEU A 377 -7.83 5.78 1.83
N VAL A 378 -7.78 7.06 2.22
CA VAL A 378 -7.11 8.08 1.41
C VAL A 378 -5.64 7.77 1.25
N ARG A 379 -4.93 7.33 2.31
CA ARG A 379 -3.52 6.90 2.21
C ARG A 379 -3.32 5.67 1.32
N VAL A 380 -4.22 4.70 1.40
CA VAL A 380 -4.18 3.47 0.59
C VAL A 380 -4.23 3.80 -0.91
N TRP A 381 -5.13 4.69 -1.28
CA TRP A 381 -5.41 5.00 -2.69
C TRP A 381 -4.66 6.22 -3.22
N MET A 382 -4.04 7.03 -2.35
CA MET A 382 -3.22 8.15 -2.79
C MET A 382 -2.03 7.65 -3.62
N PRO A 383 -1.78 8.21 -4.81
CA PRO A 383 -0.59 7.90 -5.60
C PRO A 383 0.67 8.17 -4.76
N ARG A 384 1.51 7.18 -4.59
CA ARG A 384 2.76 7.27 -3.81
C ARG A 384 3.90 7.81 -4.66
#